data_7d52e2ae933fc3d5e4b5231a644b8299
#
_entry.id   7d52e2ae933fc3d5e4b5231a644b8299
#
_cell.length_a   1.000
_cell.length_b   1.000
_cell.length_c   1.000
_cell.angle_alpha   90.00
_cell.angle_beta   90.00
_cell.angle_gamma   90.00
#
_symmetry.space_group_name_H-M   'P 1'
#
loop_
_entity.id
_entity.type
_entity.pdbx_description
1 polymer ?
#
loop_
_entity_poly.entity_id
_entity_poly.type
_entity_poly.pdbx_seq_one_letter_code
_entity_poly.pdbx_strand_id
1 'polypeptide(L)'
;ELLQNLIPHVEGKYSTYAESTSLEDIKASRYHRAFGGFSMGSVCTWHTLINAIDYIAYFMPLSGDSWVGNSADEKAQNIVNAIKKSGYGPDEYFIFCATGSDDIAYPNIAPQVEAMKKYTNEFIYTSDLSEGNFYFLVAPGKTHWWGYVVHYVYDILPSFFHEHQ
;
A
#
# COMPACT_ATOMS: atom_id res chain seq x y z
N GLU A 1 -9.94 -14.99 -0.88
CA GLU A 1 -9.74 -15.31 -2.32
C GLU A 1 -8.35 -14.92 -2.81
N LEU A 2 -7.82 -13.71 -2.53
CA LEU A 2 -6.51 -13.26 -3.00
C LEU A 2 -5.40 -14.29 -2.70
N LEU A 3 -5.21 -14.65 -1.43
CA LEU A 3 -4.15 -15.54 -0.97
C LEU A 3 -4.41 -17.03 -1.22
N GLN A 4 -5.68 -17.45 -1.23
CA GLN A 4 -6.05 -18.86 -1.33
C GLN A 4 -6.31 -19.32 -2.78
N ASN A 5 -6.62 -18.39 -3.68
CA ASN A 5 -7.01 -18.69 -5.03
C ASN A 5 -6.17 -17.95 -6.07
N LEU A 6 -6.22 -16.59 -6.09
CA LEU A 6 -5.62 -15.83 -7.18
C LEU A 6 -4.10 -15.94 -7.21
N ILE A 7 -3.42 -15.64 -6.11
CA ILE A 7 -1.95 -15.71 -6.06
C ILE A 7 -1.45 -17.13 -6.34
N PRO A 8 -1.91 -18.20 -5.66
CA PRO A 8 -1.47 -19.56 -5.97
C PRO A 8 -1.76 -19.99 -7.41
N HIS A 9 -2.89 -19.56 -7.99
CA HIS A 9 -3.19 -19.88 -9.38
C HIS A 9 -2.23 -19.22 -10.37
N VAL A 10 -1.89 -17.95 -10.15
CA VAL A 10 -0.94 -17.20 -11.00
C VAL A 10 0.48 -17.75 -10.82
N GLU A 11 0.94 -17.91 -9.58
CA GLU A 11 2.27 -18.43 -9.25
C GLU A 11 2.47 -19.87 -9.78
N GLY A 12 1.41 -20.68 -9.76
CA GLY A 12 1.46 -22.05 -10.29
C GLY A 12 1.38 -22.16 -11.82
N LYS A 13 0.94 -21.10 -12.49
CA LYS A 13 0.75 -21.11 -13.96
C LYS A 13 1.87 -20.42 -14.71
N TYR A 14 2.47 -19.40 -14.14
CA TYR A 14 3.49 -18.57 -14.78
C TYR A 14 4.83 -18.67 -14.05
N SER A 15 5.92 -18.40 -14.74
CA SER A 15 7.23 -18.27 -14.12
C SER A 15 7.27 -16.95 -13.32
N THR A 16 7.39 -17.07 -12.03
CA THR A 16 7.40 -15.96 -11.06
C THR A 16 8.57 -16.11 -10.10
N TYR A 17 8.63 -15.28 -9.06
CA TYR A 17 9.67 -15.34 -8.02
C TYR A 17 9.36 -16.32 -6.88
N ALA A 18 8.13 -16.85 -6.80
CA ALA A 18 7.79 -17.89 -5.83
C ALA A 18 8.31 -19.25 -6.32
N GLU A 19 8.98 -20.00 -5.44
CA GLU A 19 9.49 -21.33 -5.78
C GLU A 19 8.35 -22.35 -5.95
N SER A 20 7.26 -22.16 -5.20
CA SER A 20 6.04 -22.96 -5.32
C SER A 20 4.80 -22.15 -4.95
N THR A 21 3.63 -22.81 -4.99
CA THR A 21 2.34 -22.22 -4.59
C THR A 21 2.04 -22.37 -3.09
N SER A 22 3.01 -22.83 -2.31
CA SER A 22 2.87 -22.90 -0.85
C SER A 22 2.79 -21.49 -0.25
N LEU A 23 2.06 -21.32 0.85
CA LEU A 23 1.99 -20.02 1.53
C LEU A 23 3.37 -19.57 2.04
N GLU A 24 4.27 -20.49 2.35
CA GLU A 24 5.63 -20.21 2.78
C GLU A 24 6.46 -19.59 1.64
N ASP A 25 6.45 -20.18 0.44
CA ASP A 25 7.16 -19.66 -0.72
C ASP A 25 6.53 -18.37 -1.25
N ILE A 26 5.20 -18.26 -1.19
CA ILE A 26 4.49 -17.00 -1.49
C ILE A 26 4.90 -15.91 -0.50
N LYS A 27 5.05 -16.21 0.79
CA LYS A 27 5.54 -15.27 1.80
C LYS A 27 7.02 -14.91 1.55
N ALA A 28 7.87 -15.88 1.26
CA ALA A 28 9.30 -15.65 0.98
C ALA A 28 9.53 -14.70 -0.20
N SER A 29 8.65 -14.75 -1.21
CA SER A 29 8.71 -13.90 -2.41
C SER A 29 7.90 -12.59 -2.30
N ARG A 30 7.51 -12.15 -1.10
CA ARG A 30 6.63 -10.98 -0.87
C ARG A 30 7.14 -9.67 -1.48
N TYR A 31 8.46 -9.49 -1.57
CA TYR A 31 9.10 -8.30 -2.14
C TYR A 31 8.96 -8.19 -3.67
N HIS A 32 8.40 -9.20 -4.32
CA HIS A 32 8.08 -9.20 -5.75
C HIS A 32 6.59 -9.01 -6.01
N ARG A 33 5.81 -8.55 -4.99
CA ARG A 33 4.38 -8.27 -5.14
C ARG A 33 4.01 -6.88 -4.64
N ALA A 34 3.22 -6.20 -5.46
CA ALA A 34 2.57 -4.96 -5.12
C ALA A 34 1.05 -5.12 -5.19
N PHE A 35 0.33 -4.35 -4.39
CA PHE A 35 -1.12 -4.24 -4.46
C PHE A 35 -1.52 -2.76 -4.45
N GLY A 36 -2.36 -2.36 -5.39
CA GLY A 36 -2.83 -1.00 -5.49
C GLY A 36 -4.21 -0.90 -6.09
N GLY A 37 -4.85 0.23 -5.90
CA GLY A 37 -6.15 0.47 -6.48
C GLY A 37 -6.69 1.86 -6.23
N PHE A 38 -7.62 2.27 -7.09
CA PHE A 38 -8.26 3.57 -7.08
C PHE A 38 -9.65 3.51 -6.43
N SER A 39 -10.00 4.52 -5.64
CA SER A 39 -11.33 4.65 -5.02
C SER A 39 -11.65 3.45 -4.11
N MET A 40 -12.63 2.64 -4.43
CA MET A 40 -12.88 1.36 -3.74
C MET A 40 -11.66 0.41 -3.77
N GLY A 41 -10.86 0.47 -4.82
CA GLY A 41 -9.58 -0.23 -4.91
C GLY A 41 -8.57 0.26 -3.88
N SER A 42 -8.59 1.54 -3.53
CA SER A 42 -7.79 2.09 -2.43
C SER A 42 -8.22 1.51 -1.08
N VAL A 43 -9.53 1.45 -0.83
CA VAL A 43 -10.09 0.79 0.37
C VAL A 43 -9.64 -0.68 0.45
N CYS A 44 -9.71 -1.40 -0.69
CA CYS A 44 -9.20 -2.76 -0.79
C CYS A 44 -7.70 -2.84 -0.52
N THR A 45 -6.92 -1.83 -0.95
CA THR A 45 -5.47 -1.78 -0.72
C THR A 45 -5.14 -1.66 0.77
N TRP A 46 -5.81 -0.75 1.49
CA TRP A 46 -5.67 -0.64 2.95
C TRP A 46 -6.06 -1.94 3.66
N HIS A 47 -7.17 -2.56 3.21
CA HIS A 47 -7.61 -3.83 3.77
C HIS A 47 -6.62 -4.96 3.49
N THR A 48 -6.02 -4.98 2.31
CA THR A 48 -4.98 -5.94 1.92
C THR A 48 -3.72 -5.75 2.76
N LEU A 49 -3.28 -4.51 3.01
CA LEU A 49 -2.17 -4.21 3.92
C LEU A 49 -2.44 -4.78 5.32
N ILE A 50 -3.60 -4.49 5.88
CA ILE A 50 -3.96 -4.94 7.25
C ILE A 50 -3.98 -6.47 7.37
N ASN A 51 -4.37 -7.20 6.31
CA ASN A 51 -4.61 -8.64 6.38
C ASN A 51 -3.59 -9.51 5.63
N ALA A 52 -2.75 -8.93 4.78
CA ALA A 52 -1.89 -9.68 3.86
C ALA A 52 -0.47 -9.10 3.72
N ILE A 53 -0.02 -8.26 4.64
CA ILE A 53 1.33 -7.69 4.65
C ILE A 53 2.42 -8.77 4.64
N ASP A 54 2.13 -9.96 5.14
CA ASP A 54 3.02 -11.12 5.08
C ASP A 54 3.32 -11.60 3.66
N TYR A 55 2.50 -11.23 2.68
CA TYR A 55 2.57 -11.76 1.31
C TYR A 55 2.82 -10.69 0.25
N ILE A 56 2.74 -9.42 0.65
CA ILE A 56 2.87 -8.25 -0.23
C ILE A 56 3.68 -7.18 0.49
N ALA A 57 4.69 -6.61 -0.17
CA ALA A 57 5.55 -5.59 0.41
C ALA A 57 5.20 -4.16 -0.03
N TYR A 58 4.59 -3.98 -1.20
CA TYR A 58 4.34 -2.67 -1.80
C TYR A 58 2.85 -2.39 -1.91
N PHE A 59 2.42 -1.23 -1.39
CA PHE A 59 1.02 -0.84 -1.37
C PHE A 59 0.81 0.54 -2.00
N MET A 60 -0.18 0.64 -2.88
CA MET A 60 -0.49 1.88 -3.61
C MET A 60 -1.98 2.22 -3.51
N PRO A 61 -2.45 2.70 -2.34
CA PRO A 61 -3.82 3.18 -2.19
C PRO A 61 -3.99 4.56 -2.84
N LEU A 62 -4.89 4.66 -3.84
CA LEU A 62 -5.12 5.87 -4.63
C LEU A 62 -6.54 6.37 -4.45
N SER A 63 -6.69 7.65 -4.02
CA SER A 63 -7.97 8.35 -3.87
C SER A 63 -9.00 7.58 -3.02
N GLY A 64 -8.59 7.18 -1.83
CA GLY A 64 -9.45 6.52 -0.86
C GLY A 64 -8.72 6.21 0.44
N ASP A 65 -9.42 6.34 1.56
CA ASP A 65 -8.94 6.06 2.90
C ASP A 65 -9.29 4.63 3.35
N SER A 66 -8.75 4.20 4.48
CA SER A 66 -9.14 2.93 5.12
C SER A 66 -10.56 3.04 5.68
N TRP A 67 -11.36 1.98 5.51
CA TRP A 67 -12.67 1.87 6.16
C TRP A 67 -12.62 1.03 7.45
N VAL A 68 -11.43 0.66 7.90
CA VAL A 68 -11.23 -0.03 9.17
C VAL A 68 -10.97 1.01 10.26
N GLY A 69 -12.04 1.41 10.94
CA GLY A 69 -12.07 2.49 11.94
C GLY A 69 -12.98 3.64 11.54
N ASN A 70 -13.46 4.39 12.54
CA ASN A 70 -14.47 5.46 12.36
C ASN A 70 -13.82 6.86 12.30
N SER A 71 -12.60 7.00 12.80
CA SER A 71 -11.84 8.25 12.80
C SER A 71 -10.48 8.07 12.12
N ALA A 72 -9.83 9.17 11.75
CA ALA A 72 -8.49 9.18 11.18
C ALA A 72 -7.46 8.48 12.10
N ASP A 73 -7.54 8.75 13.40
CA ASP A 73 -6.64 8.13 14.39
C ASP A 73 -6.92 6.62 14.54
N GLU A 74 -8.18 6.18 14.54
CA GLU A 74 -8.52 4.75 14.58
C GLU A 74 -8.04 4.01 13.32
N LYS A 75 -8.19 4.62 12.13
CA LYS A 75 -7.70 4.06 10.87
C LYS A 75 -6.18 3.87 10.91
N ALA A 76 -5.44 4.92 11.31
CA ALA A 76 -4.00 4.86 11.48
C ALA A 76 -3.59 3.79 12.50
N GLN A 77 -4.27 3.74 13.65
CA GLN A 77 -3.98 2.76 14.70
C GLN A 77 -4.20 1.31 14.25
N ASN A 78 -5.25 1.05 13.48
CA ASN A 78 -5.52 -0.30 12.96
C ASN A 78 -4.43 -0.74 11.96
N ILE A 79 -3.94 0.16 11.10
CA ILE A 79 -2.83 -0.12 10.19
C ILE A 79 -1.55 -0.40 11.00
N VAL A 80 -1.22 0.46 11.97
CA VAL A 80 -0.06 0.28 12.87
C VAL A 80 -0.12 -1.05 13.63
N ASN A 81 -1.29 -1.41 14.14
CA ASN A 81 -1.47 -2.67 14.86
C ASN A 81 -1.20 -3.88 13.96
N ALA A 82 -1.63 -3.82 12.70
CA ALA A 82 -1.36 -4.87 11.72
C ALA A 82 0.14 -4.99 11.40
N ILE A 83 0.82 -3.87 11.20
CA ILE A 83 2.28 -3.81 10.98
C ILE A 83 3.01 -4.38 12.20
N LYS A 84 2.71 -3.92 13.41
CA LYS A 84 3.32 -4.44 14.64
C LYS A 84 3.10 -5.94 14.84
N LYS A 85 1.91 -6.42 14.49
CA LYS A 85 1.58 -7.85 14.58
C LYS A 85 2.37 -8.69 13.59
N SER A 86 2.68 -8.17 12.41
CA SER A 86 3.48 -8.87 11.40
C SER A 86 4.96 -9.00 11.79
N GLY A 87 5.46 -8.06 12.61
CA GLY A 87 6.86 -8.00 13.03
C GLY A 87 7.79 -7.34 12.02
N TYR A 88 7.29 -6.83 10.90
CA TYR A 88 8.10 -6.14 9.88
C TYR A 88 8.51 -4.73 10.33
N GLY A 89 9.77 -4.39 10.07
CA GLY A 89 10.31 -3.05 10.22
C GLY A 89 9.96 -2.11 9.05
N PRO A 90 10.25 -0.80 9.19
CA PRO A 90 9.91 0.18 8.17
C PRO A 90 10.69 0.02 6.85
N ASP A 91 11.73 -0.76 6.82
CA ASP A 91 12.53 -1.14 5.64
C ASP A 91 11.97 -2.35 4.90
N GLU A 92 10.91 -2.98 5.42
CA GLU A 92 10.37 -4.21 4.87
C GLU A 92 9.01 -4.06 4.16
N TYR A 93 8.44 -2.87 4.11
CA TYR A 93 7.22 -2.54 3.35
C TYR A 93 7.24 -1.09 2.88
N PHE A 94 6.51 -0.80 1.83
CA PHE A 94 6.42 0.53 1.25
C PHE A 94 4.96 0.90 0.92
N ILE A 95 4.55 2.13 1.29
CA ILE A 95 3.21 2.66 1.08
C ILE A 95 3.29 3.98 0.31
N PHE A 96 2.79 4.00 -0.90
CA PHE A 96 2.59 5.21 -1.68
C PHE A 96 1.11 5.54 -1.80
N CYS A 97 0.70 6.65 -1.22
CA CYS A 97 -0.66 7.18 -1.36
C CYS A 97 -0.67 8.33 -2.37
N ALA A 98 -1.75 8.45 -3.15
CA ALA A 98 -1.96 9.62 -3.98
C ALA A 98 -3.45 9.99 -4.08
N THR A 99 -3.71 11.30 -4.22
CA THR A 99 -5.05 11.83 -4.52
C THR A 99 -4.94 13.24 -5.10
N GLY A 100 -6.03 13.75 -5.66
CA GLY A 100 -6.12 15.15 -6.04
C GLY A 100 -6.52 16.05 -4.88
N SER A 101 -6.12 17.33 -4.90
CA SER A 101 -6.56 18.29 -3.88
C SER A 101 -8.07 18.57 -3.92
N ASP A 102 -8.69 18.40 -5.09
CA ASP A 102 -10.12 18.60 -5.34
C ASP A 102 -10.88 17.26 -5.46
N ASP A 103 -10.23 16.17 -5.05
CA ASP A 103 -10.80 14.84 -5.01
C ASP A 103 -11.76 14.68 -3.83
N ILE A 104 -12.90 14.03 -4.04
CA ILE A 104 -13.88 13.71 -2.99
C ILE A 104 -13.30 12.85 -1.88
N ALA A 105 -12.24 12.10 -2.14
CA ALA A 105 -11.54 11.29 -1.14
C ALA A 105 -10.56 12.09 -0.28
N TYR A 106 -10.10 13.26 -0.75
CA TYR A 106 -9.09 14.07 -0.05
C TYR A 106 -9.46 14.38 1.42
N PRO A 107 -10.71 14.81 1.74
CA PRO A 107 -11.10 15.12 3.12
C PRO A 107 -11.02 13.93 4.08
N ASN A 108 -10.95 12.71 3.57
CA ASN A 108 -10.87 11.49 4.37
C ASN A 108 -9.45 10.91 4.42
N ILE A 109 -8.77 10.81 3.29
CA ILE A 109 -7.42 10.23 3.23
C ILE A 109 -6.36 11.16 3.84
N ALA A 110 -6.46 12.48 3.66
CA ALA A 110 -5.46 13.42 4.19
C ALA A 110 -5.38 13.38 5.73
N PRO A 111 -6.49 13.45 6.50
CA PRO A 111 -6.44 13.29 7.95
C PRO A 111 -5.88 11.93 8.41
N GLN A 112 -6.20 10.84 7.70
CA GLN A 112 -5.62 9.52 8.00
C GLN A 112 -4.10 9.53 7.82
N VAL A 113 -3.59 10.08 6.74
CA VAL A 113 -2.14 10.21 6.49
C VAL A 113 -1.47 11.04 7.59
N GLU A 114 -2.06 12.17 7.98
CA GLU A 114 -1.53 12.98 9.08
C GLU A 114 -1.54 12.25 10.43
N ALA A 115 -2.54 11.40 10.67
CA ALA A 115 -2.56 10.52 11.84
C ALA A 115 -1.46 9.44 11.76
N MET A 116 -1.23 8.85 10.59
CA MET A 116 -0.16 7.86 10.37
C MET A 116 1.23 8.45 10.61
N LYS A 117 1.50 9.67 10.16
CA LYS A 117 2.80 10.36 10.35
C LYS A 117 3.22 10.49 11.82
N LYS A 118 2.30 10.38 12.78
CA LYS A 118 2.62 10.41 14.22
C LYS A 118 3.36 9.15 14.68
N TYR A 119 3.31 8.07 13.92
CA TYR A 119 3.92 6.77 14.23
C TYR A 119 5.25 6.60 13.50
N THR A 120 6.25 7.37 13.95
CA THR A 120 7.56 7.50 13.28
C THR A 120 8.44 6.24 13.32
N ASN A 121 8.09 5.26 14.13
CA ASN A 121 8.76 3.96 14.14
C ASN A 121 8.27 3.04 13.02
N GLU A 122 7.03 3.22 12.57
CA GLU A 122 6.40 2.45 11.52
C GLU A 122 6.45 3.18 10.17
N PHE A 123 6.36 4.53 10.17
CA PHE A 123 6.29 5.32 8.95
C PHE A 123 7.41 6.37 8.89
N ILE A 124 8.40 6.11 8.07
CA ILE A 124 9.42 7.08 7.71
C ILE A 124 8.89 7.86 6.50
N TYR A 125 8.26 9.01 6.78
CA TYR A 125 7.60 9.83 5.75
C TYR A 125 8.61 10.71 5.01
N THR A 126 8.75 10.48 3.70
CA THR A 126 9.62 11.27 2.83
C THR A 126 9.19 11.16 1.37
N SER A 127 9.51 12.19 0.58
CA SER A 127 9.39 12.14 -0.88
C SER A 127 10.59 11.47 -1.55
N ASP A 128 11.67 11.26 -0.83
CA ASP A 128 12.80 10.44 -1.27
C ASP A 128 12.50 8.97 -0.92
N LEU A 129 12.16 8.20 -1.93
CA LEU A 129 11.71 6.83 -1.77
C LEU A 129 12.84 5.86 -1.40
N SER A 130 14.11 6.31 -1.50
CA SER A 130 15.28 5.55 -1.03
C SER A 130 15.54 5.73 0.47
N GLU A 131 14.91 6.72 1.11
CA GLU A 131 15.14 7.07 2.51
C GLU A 131 13.93 6.81 3.42
N GLY A 132 12.82 6.30 2.88
CA GLY A 132 11.63 6.03 3.68
C GLY A 132 10.65 5.06 3.06
N ASN A 133 9.59 4.75 3.80
CA ASN A 133 8.61 3.73 3.42
C ASN A 133 7.19 4.26 3.28
N PHE A 134 6.99 5.57 3.43
CA PHE A 134 5.67 6.16 3.35
C PHE A 134 5.70 7.53 2.68
N TYR A 135 4.90 7.69 1.62
CA TYR A 135 4.73 8.96 0.94
C TYR A 135 3.27 9.20 0.51
N PHE A 136 2.85 10.46 0.55
CA PHE A 136 1.53 10.89 0.11
C PHE A 136 1.65 12.03 -0.90
N LEU A 137 1.32 11.75 -2.15
CA LEU A 137 1.25 12.72 -3.23
C LEU A 137 -0.14 13.36 -3.26
N VAL A 138 -0.19 14.68 -3.19
CA VAL A 138 -1.42 15.46 -3.42
C VAL A 138 -1.26 16.25 -4.71
N ALA A 139 -2.00 15.87 -5.75
CA ALA A 139 -1.94 16.52 -7.06
C ALA A 139 -2.84 17.76 -7.10
N PRO A 140 -2.28 19.00 -7.26
CA PRO A 140 -3.07 20.23 -7.18
C PRO A 140 -4.17 20.31 -8.25
N GLY A 141 -5.40 20.64 -7.85
CA GLY A 141 -6.55 20.84 -8.72
C GLY A 141 -7.07 19.56 -9.40
N LYS A 142 -6.58 18.37 -9.01
CA LYS A 142 -7.07 17.11 -9.59
C LYS A 142 -8.25 16.60 -8.78
N THR A 143 -9.24 16.07 -9.52
CA THR A 143 -10.51 15.57 -8.99
C THR A 143 -10.52 14.04 -8.95
N HIS A 144 -11.62 13.44 -8.49
CA HIS A 144 -11.83 11.99 -8.45
C HIS A 144 -12.05 11.41 -9.86
N TRP A 145 -10.99 11.32 -10.66
CA TRP A 145 -11.08 10.87 -12.04
C TRP A 145 -9.99 9.86 -12.39
N TRP A 146 -10.38 8.75 -12.97
CA TRP A 146 -9.50 7.65 -13.36
C TRP A 146 -8.33 8.08 -14.25
N GLY A 147 -8.52 9.07 -15.12
CA GLY A 147 -7.46 9.56 -16.00
C GLY A 147 -6.23 10.13 -15.29
N TYR A 148 -6.33 10.52 -14.02
CA TYR A 148 -5.17 10.96 -13.22
C TYR A 148 -4.39 9.80 -12.62
N VAL A 149 -5.03 8.65 -12.43
CA VAL A 149 -4.42 7.45 -11.82
C VAL A 149 -3.20 6.97 -12.59
N VAL A 150 -3.24 7.02 -13.92
CA VAL A 150 -2.08 6.66 -14.78
C VAL A 150 -0.83 7.48 -14.44
N HIS A 151 -0.99 8.76 -14.08
CA HIS A 151 0.13 9.61 -13.68
C HIS A 151 0.66 9.21 -12.30
N TYR A 152 -0.22 8.93 -11.33
CA TYR A 152 0.21 8.47 -10.00
C TYR A 152 0.97 7.14 -10.08
N VAL A 153 0.48 6.21 -10.90
CA VAL A 153 1.16 4.92 -11.15
C VAL A 153 2.49 5.13 -11.84
N TYR A 154 2.55 6.00 -12.86
CA TYR A 154 3.78 6.30 -13.58
C TYR A 154 4.86 6.88 -12.66
N ASP A 155 4.47 7.76 -11.73
CA ASP A 155 5.40 8.42 -10.81
C ASP A 155 6.01 7.45 -9.81
N ILE A 156 5.29 6.42 -9.35
CA ILE A 156 5.73 5.54 -8.26
C ILE A 156 6.23 4.16 -8.72
N LEU A 157 5.65 3.61 -9.78
CA LEU A 157 5.97 2.24 -10.18
C LEU A 157 7.46 1.99 -10.47
N PRO A 158 8.22 2.95 -11.04
CA PRO A 158 9.67 2.80 -11.21
C PRO A 158 10.44 2.63 -9.89
N SER A 159 9.88 3.03 -8.75
CA SER A 159 10.51 2.93 -7.43
C SER A 159 10.16 1.64 -6.68
N PHE A 160 9.21 0.86 -7.20
CA PHE A 160 8.87 -0.44 -6.61
C PHE A 160 9.91 -1.50 -7.01
N PHE A 161 10.13 -2.47 -6.11
CA PHE A 161 10.99 -3.64 -6.32
C PHE A 161 12.49 -3.36 -6.41
N HIS A 162 12.97 -2.19 -5.97
CA HIS A 162 14.39 -1.84 -6.02
C HIS A 162 15.16 -2.12 -4.72
N GLU A 163 14.47 -2.17 -3.59
CA GLU A 163 15.14 -2.26 -2.27
C GLU A 163 15.72 -3.64 -1.97
N HIS A 164 15.33 -4.68 -2.71
CA HIS A 164 15.69 -6.07 -2.46
C HIS A 164 16.14 -6.81 -3.73
N GLN A 165 16.94 -6.15 -4.58
CA GLN A 165 17.58 -6.79 -5.74
C GLN A 165 18.95 -7.35 -5.39
#